data_3232f0b7a0953e97c3c2f82522e706cf
#
_entry.id   3232f0b7a0953e97c3c2f82522e706cf
#
_cell.length_a   1.000
_cell.length_b   1.000
_cell.length_c   1.000
_cell.angle_alpha   90.00
_cell.angle_beta   90.00
_cell.angle_gamma   90.00
#
_symmetry.space_group_name_H-M   'P 1'
#
loop_
_entity.id
_entity.type
_entity.pdbx_description
1 polymer ?
#
loop_
_entity_poly.entity_id
_entity_poly.type
_entity_poly.pdbx_seq_one_letter_code
_entity_poly.pdbx_strand_id
1 'polypeptide(L)'
;MARKIAFVVAMDKNRAIGRAGALPWHLPDDLKRFRALTLGKTVLMGRKTYQSIGRPLPKRRNVVLTRDPAFTAEGVEVVHTLEDALKLDDELMVIGGGEIYSLFLPLATHLHLTLVETLIPDADTFFPPWNQAGWRETYREHHPADERHQWAFTYLDLERTHPQEVSQGEG
;
A
#
# COMPACT_ATOMS: atom_id res chain seq x y z
N MET A 1 -1.13 15.46 12.90
CA MET A 1 -1.71 14.23 12.34
C MET A 1 -1.59 14.23 10.83
N ALA A 2 -1.43 13.06 10.26
CA ALA A 2 -1.29 12.93 8.82
C ALA A 2 -2.54 13.43 8.11
N ARG A 3 -2.36 14.27 7.08
CA ARG A 3 -3.45 14.81 6.27
C ARG A 3 -3.62 14.01 5.00
N LYS A 4 -2.58 13.38 4.51
CA LYS A 4 -2.63 12.57 3.30
C LYS A 4 -2.14 11.18 3.64
N ILE A 5 -3.00 10.21 3.43
CA ILE A 5 -2.67 8.80 3.63
C ILE A 5 -2.93 8.13 2.29
N ALA A 6 -1.86 7.81 1.58
CA ALA A 6 -1.94 7.22 0.25
C ALA A 6 -1.51 5.77 0.30
N PHE A 7 -2.28 4.92 -0.34
CA PHE A 7 -1.94 3.50 -0.49
C PHE A 7 -1.24 3.30 -1.82
N VAL A 8 -0.23 2.46 -1.86
CA VAL A 8 0.39 2.00 -3.09
C VAL A 8 0.30 0.49 -3.07
N VAL A 9 -0.48 -0.10 -3.98
CA VAL A 9 -0.75 -1.54 -3.92
C VAL A 9 -1.04 -2.09 -5.31
N ALA A 10 -0.47 -3.26 -5.61
CA ALA A 10 -0.80 -4.04 -6.81
C ALA A 10 -1.62 -5.24 -6.38
N MET A 11 -2.68 -5.55 -7.11
CA MET A 11 -3.56 -6.66 -6.78
C MET A 11 -4.09 -7.33 -8.04
N ASP A 12 -4.44 -8.61 -7.92
CA ASP A 12 -5.06 -9.33 -9.03
C ASP A 12 -6.57 -9.10 -9.05
N LYS A 13 -7.27 -9.81 -9.92
CA LYS A 13 -8.72 -9.63 -10.08
C LYS A 13 -9.51 -9.99 -8.84
N ASN A 14 -8.93 -10.77 -7.94
CA ASN A 14 -9.57 -11.16 -6.68
C ASN A 14 -8.96 -10.44 -5.49
N ARG A 15 -8.29 -9.33 -5.73
CA ARG A 15 -7.64 -8.51 -4.71
C ARG A 15 -6.46 -9.21 -4.01
N ALA A 16 -5.90 -10.26 -4.62
CA ALA A 16 -4.73 -10.93 -4.05
C ALA A 16 -3.51 -10.01 -4.16
N ILE A 17 -2.75 -9.88 -3.07
CA ILE A 17 -1.57 -9.02 -3.01
C ILE A 17 -0.33 -9.78 -2.56
N GLY A 18 -0.46 -11.04 -2.18
CA GLY A 18 0.69 -11.82 -1.75
C GLY A 18 0.45 -13.31 -1.78
N ARG A 19 1.55 -14.04 -1.90
CA ARG A 19 1.58 -15.50 -1.85
C ARG A 19 2.91 -15.90 -1.24
N ALA A 20 2.85 -16.72 -0.18
CA ALA A 20 4.05 -17.24 0.48
C ALA A 20 5.05 -16.13 0.85
N GLY A 21 4.55 -14.98 1.32
CA GLY A 21 5.39 -13.90 1.80
C GLY A 21 6.00 -13.02 0.74
N ALA A 22 5.60 -13.14 -0.52
CA ALA A 22 6.18 -12.36 -1.61
C ALA A 22 5.10 -11.91 -2.58
N LEU A 23 5.46 -10.94 -3.44
CA LEU A 23 4.60 -10.57 -4.56
C LEU A 23 4.51 -11.73 -5.53
N PRO A 24 3.30 -12.06 -6.01
CA PRO A 24 3.14 -13.20 -6.90
C PRO A 24 3.50 -12.93 -8.36
N TRP A 25 3.98 -11.75 -8.69
CA TRP A 25 4.34 -11.37 -10.06
C TRP A 25 5.57 -10.49 -10.08
N HIS A 26 6.15 -10.36 -11.27
CA HIS A 26 7.27 -9.46 -11.50
C HIS A 26 6.87 -8.51 -12.64
N LEU A 27 6.66 -7.24 -12.31
CA LEU A 27 6.25 -6.21 -13.25
C LEU A 27 7.21 -5.03 -13.12
N PRO A 28 8.27 -4.99 -13.97
CA PRO A 28 9.31 -3.95 -13.83
C PRO A 28 8.80 -2.51 -13.87
N ASP A 29 7.83 -2.24 -14.74
CA ASP A 29 7.30 -0.87 -14.83
C ASP A 29 6.52 -0.49 -13.59
N ASP A 30 5.85 -1.46 -12.96
CA ASP A 30 5.15 -1.21 -11.71
C ASP A 30 6.13 -0.91 -10.58
N LEU A 31 7.27 -1.58 -10.56
CA LEU A 31 8.30 -1.29 -9.57
C LEU A 31 8.86 0.11 -9.75
N LYS A 32 9.02 0.56 -10.99
CA LYS A 32 9.45 1.93 -11.27
C LYS A 32 8.42 2.94 -10.78
N ARG A 33 7.15 2.66 -11.00
CA ARG A 33 6.09 3.55 -10.54
C ARG A 33 6.03 3.60 -9.03
N PHE A 34 6.16 2.45 -8.37
CA PHE A 34 6.22 2.38 -6.90
C PHE A 34 7.33 3.29 -6.38
N ARG A 35 8.51 3.18 -6.99
CA ARG A 35 9.63 4.01 -6.58
C ARG A 35 9.33 5.50 -6.78
N ALA A 36 8.78 5.86 -7.94
CA ALA A 36 8.46 7.26 -8.24
C ALA A 36 7.44 7.83 -7.26
N LEU A 37 6.45 7.03 -6.87
CA LEU A 37 5.41 7.48 -5.94
C LEU A 37 5.93 7.65 -4.51
N THR A 38 6.93 6.86 -4.11
CA THR A 38 7.36 6.81 -2.71
C THR A 38 8.67 7.52 -2.44
N LEU A 39 9.44 7.86 -3.47
CA LEU A 39 10.78 8.44 -3.29
C LEU A 39 10.71 9.76 -2.51
N GLY A 40 11.56 9.88 -1.50
CA GLY A 40 11.60 11.08 -0.67
C GLY A 40 10.50 11.16 0.36
N LYS A 41 9.67 10.13 0.48
CA LYS A 41 8.50 10.16 1.35
C LYS A 41 8.64 9.19 2.51
N THR A 42 7.71 9.27 3.45
CA THR A 42 7.62 8.35 4.57
C THR A 42 6.78 7.15 4.14
N VAL A 43 7.40 5.97 4.15
CA VAL A 43 6.71 4.72 3.80
C VAL A 43 6.40 3.96 5.08
N LEU A 44 5.16 3.53 5.20
CA LEU A 44 4.67 2.80 6.37
C LEU A 44 4.29 1.39 5.97
N MET A 45 4.77 0.42 6.73
CA MET A 45 4.56 -0.99 6.42
C MET A 45 4.45 -1.81 7.69
N GLY A 46 3.93 -3.02 7.56
CA GLY A 46 3.97 -3.98 8.63
C GLY A 46 5.30 -4.71 8.69
N ARG A 47 5.55 -5.42 9.80
CA ARG A 47 6.80 -6.14 9.99
C ARG A 47 7.06 -7.19 8.91
N LYS A 48 6.02 -7.95 8.54
CA LYS A 48 6.19 -9.00 7.53
C LYS A 48 6.56 -8.42 6.17
N THR A 49 5.98 -7.28 5.80
CA THR A 49 6.33 -6.61 4.56
C THR A 49 7.79 -6.17 4.59
N TYR A 50 8.23 -5.60 5.70
CA TYR A 50 9.62 -5.21 5.83
C TYR A 50 10.55 -6.43 5.70
N GLN A 51 10.19 -7.53 6.35
CA GLN A 51 11.02 -8.74 6.29
C GLN A 51 11.07 -9.31 4.86
N SER A 52 10.00 -9.17 4.11
CA SER A 52 9.97 -9.58 2.70
C SER A 52 10.87 -8.71 1.85
N ILE A 53 10.87 -7.40 2.08
CA ILE A 53 11.76 -6.47 1.37
C ILE A 53 13.22 -6.72 1.76
N GLY A 54 13.47 -6.99 3.04
CA GLY A 54 14.77 -7.40 3.54
C GLY A 54 15.72 -6.28 3.91
N ARG A 55 15.38 -5.03 3.60
CA ARG A 55 16.23 -3.87 3.89
C ARG A 55 15.40 -2.60 3.81
N PRO A 56 15.85 -1.48 4.41
CA PRO A 56 15.16 -0.20 4.23
C PRO A 56 15.17 0.23 2.77
N LEU A 57 14.08 0.83 2.33
CA LEU A 57 14.00 1.37 0.98
C LEU A 57 14.85 2.65 0.92
N PRO A 58 15.79 2.74 -0.04
CA PRO A 58 16.69 3.90 -0.08
C PRO A 58 15.95 5.19 -0.35
N LYS A 59 16.45 6.29 0.23
CA LYS A 59 15.94 7.65 0.01
C LYS A 59 14.49 7.82 0.44
N ARG A 60 14.06 7.03 1.40
CA ARG A 60 12.72 7.11 1.99
C ARG A 60 12.86 6.93 3.49
N ARG A 61 11.92 7.55 4.22
CA ARG A 61 11.84 7.33 5.66
C ARG A 61 11.04 6.05 5.86
N ASN A 62 11.69 5.01 6.38
CA ASN A 62 11.06 3.70 6.53
C ASN A 62 10.51 3.55 7.95
N VAL A 63 9.21 3.25 8.04
CA VAL A 63 8.53 3.07 9.32
C VAL A 63 7.82 1.73 9.32
N VAL A 64 8.04 0.95 10.37
CA VAL A 64 7.36 -0.33 10.58
C VAL A 64 6.40 -0.20 11.74
N LEU A 65 5.14 -0.54 11.50
CA LEU A 65 4.12 -0.62 12.54
C LEU A 65 3.95 -2.08 12.94
N THR A 66 4.22 -2.38 14.19
CA THR A 66 4.12 -3.76 14.70
C THR A 66 3.73 -3.75 16.17
N ARG A 67 2.99 -4.78 16.59
CA ARG A 67 2.67 -4.98 18.00
C ARG A 67 3.81 -5.59 18.79
N ASP A 68 4.83 -6.10 18.10
CA ASP A 68 5.99 -6.72 18.76
C ASP A 68 6.87 -5.63 19.39
N PRO A 69 6.91 -5.52 20.72
CA PRO A 69 7.69 -4.46 21.36
C PRO A 69 9.19 -4.67 21.25
N ALA A 70 9.62 -5.85 20.87
CA ALA A 70 11.04 -6.18 20.76
C ALA A 70 11.58 -5.99 19.35
N PHE A 71 10.72 -5.72 18.37
CA PHE A 71 11.20 -5.59 16.99
C PHE A 71 12.03 -4.33 16.80
N THR A 72 13.23 -4.50 16.25
CA THR A 72 14.07 -3.39 15.82
C THR A 72 14.76 -3.77 14.53
N ALA A 73 15.10 -2.76 13.72
CA ALA A 73 15.86 -2.97 12.50
C ALA A 73 16.63 -1.71 12.18
N GLU A 74 17.85 -1.87 11.71
CA GLU A 74 18.70 -0.73 11.36
C GLU A 74 18.10 0.05 10.20
N GLY A 75 18.06 1.37 10.32
CA GLY A 75 17.54 2.23 9.26
C GLY A 75 16.02 2.32 9.22
N VAL A 76 15.35 1.79 10.23
CA VAL A 76 13.90 1.75 10.29
C VAL A 76 13.42 2.33 11.61
N GLU A 77 12.40 3.18 11.54
CA GLU A 77 11.70 3.64 12.74
C GLU A 77 10.59 2.64 13.04
N VAL A 78 10.36 2.35 14.30
CA VAL A 78 9.34 1.39 14.70
C VAL A 78 8.29 2.10 15.54
N VAL A 79 7.02 1.91 15.20
CA VAL A 79 5.89 2.39 15.99
C VAL A 79 5.00 1.21 16.30
N HIS A 80 4.22 1.33 17.38
CA HIS A 80 3.41 0.22 17.87
C HIS A 80 1.92 0.48 17.82
N THR A 81 1.50 1.70 17.51
CA THR A 81 0.08 2.05 17.43
C THR A 81 -0.21 2.88 16.20
N LEU A 82 -1.46 2.83 15.75
CA LEU A 82 -1.94 3.67 14.67
C LEU A 82 -1.73 5.15 14.99
N GLU A 83 -2.05 5.54 16.23
CA GLU A 83 -1.93 6.93 16.65
C GLU A 83 -0.50 7.44 16.52
N ASP A 84 0.47 6.63 16.91
CA ASP A 84 1.88 7.02 16.79
C ASP A 84 2.27 7.16 15.33
N ALA A 85 1.79 6.28 14.47
CA ALA A 85 2.08 6.36 13.05
C ALA A 85 1.55 7.64 12.45
N LEU A 86 0.34 8.05 12.83
CA LEU A 86 -0.30 9.25 12.26
C LEU A 86 0.42 10.54 12.62
N LYS A 87 1.27 10.52 13.64
CA LYS A 87 2.00 11.70 14.08
C LYS A 87 3.34 11.88 13.41
N LEU A 88 3.77 10.93 12.59
CA LEU A 88 5.13 10.95 12.05
C LEU A 88 5.33 11.94 10.93
N ASP A 89 4.31 12.19 10.13
CA ASP A 89 4.43 13.04 8.96
C ASP A 89 3.04 13.47 8.52
N ASP A 90 2.97 14.56 7.75
CA ASP A 90 1.71 14.99 7.13
C ASP A 90 1.29 14.06 6.01
N GLU A 91 2.22 13.39 5.36
CA GLU A 91 1.94 12.45 4.28
C GLU A 91 2.55 11.10 4.59
N LEU A 92 1.72 10.05 4.53
CA LEU A 92 2.17 8.68 4.72
C LEU A 92 1.86 7.88 3.48
N MET A 93 2.85 7.11 3.00
CA MET A 93 2.66 6.16 1.90
C MET A 93 2.57 4.77 2.50
N VAL A 94 1.37 4.21 2.52
CA VAL A 94 1.11 2.90 3.12
C VAL A 94 1.35 1.82 2.06
N ILE A 95 2.29 0.93 2.33
CA ILE A 95 2.75 -0.03 1.32
C ILE A 95 2.48 -1.49 1.67
N GLY A 96 1.74 -1.75 2.73
CA GLY A 96 1.25 -3.10 3.01
C GLY A 96 1.70 -3.65 4.34
N GLY A 97 1.39 -4.87 4.67
CA GLY A 97 0.48 -5.77 3.90
C GLY A 97 -0.97 -5.64 4.24
N GLY A 98 -1.68 -6.75 4.07
CA GLY A 98 -3.13 -6.75 4.19
C GLY A 98 -3.66 -6.19 5.50
N GLU A 99 -3.07 -6.56 6.62
CA GLU A 99 -3.51 -6.03 7.92
C GLU A 99 -3.31 -4.53 8.02
N ILE A 100 -2.20 -4.03 7.49
CA ILE A 100 -1.89 -2.61 7.54
C ILE A 100 -2.86 -1.84 6.62
N TYR A 101 -3.14 -2.36 5.43
CA TYR A 101 -4.14 -1.75 4.57
C TYR A 101 -5.50 -1.71 5.26
N SER A 102 -5.92 -2.80 5.91
CA SER A 102 -7.19 -2.83 6.63
C SER A 102 -7.24 -1.79 7.73
N LEU A 103 -6.16 -1.64 8.46
CA LEU A 103 -6.10 -0.70 9.58
C LEU A 103 -6.22 0.74 9.12
N PHE A 104 -5.58 1.09 8.00
CA PHE A 104 -5.52 2.47 7.53
C PHE A 104 -6.61 2.82 6.51
N LEU A 105 -7.33 1.83 5.96
CA LEU A 105 -8.30 2.10 4.90
C LEU A 105 -9.36 3.13 5.30
N PRO A 106 -9.91 3.10 6.53
CA PRO A 106 -10.89 4.13 6.90
C PRO A 106 -10.33 5.55 6.86
N LEU A 107 -9.00 5.69 6.95
CA LEU A 107 -8.34 6.99 6.97
C LEU A 107 -7.67 7.34 5.64
N ALA A 108 -7.65 6.42 4.69
CA ALA A 108 -6.96 6.64 3.43
C ALA A 108 -7.62 7.75 2.62
N THR A 109 -6.80 8.61 2.05
CA THR A 109 -7.26 9.72 1.21
C THR A 109 -7.00 9.47 -0.26
N HIS A 110 -6.00 8.67 -0.58
CA HIS A 110 -5.60 8.37 -1.97
C HIS A 110 -5.27 6.89 -2.10
N LEU A 111 -5.67 6.30 -3.23
CA LEU A 111 -5.30 4.93 -3.57
C LEU A 111 -4.58 4.95 -4.90
N HIS A 112 -3.34 4.45 -4.91
CA HIS A 112 -2.60 4.22 -6.15
C HIS A 112 -2.59 2.72 -6.38
N LEU A 113 -3.49 2.25 -7.24
CA LEU A 113 -3.69 0.83 -7.48
C LEU A 113 -3.04 0.41 -8.78
N THR A 114 -2.49 -0.79 -8.80
CA THR A 114 -2.12 -1.48 -10.03
C THR A 114 -2.98 -2.73 -10.09
N LEU A 115 -3.86 -2.79 -11.07
CA LEU A 115 -4.77 -3.91 -11.25
C LEU A 115 -4.16 -4.86 -12.26
N VAL A 116 -3.73 -6.03 -11.80
CA VAL A 116 -3.03 -7.01 -12.64
C VAL A 116 -4.06 -7.99 -13.19
N GLU A 117 -4.07 -8.20 -14.51
CA GLU A 117 -5.10 -9.01 -15.16
C GLU A 117 -4.76 -10.49 -15.07
N THR A 118 -4.84 -11.02 -13.89
CA THR A 118 -4.63 -12.44 -13.63
C THR A 118 -5.37 -12.82 -12.36
N LEU A 119 -5.44 -14.11 -12.10
CA LEU A 119 -5.93 -14.68 -10.84
C LEU A 119 -4.83 -15.57 -10.31
N ILE A 120 -4.26 -15.21 -9.17
CA ILE A 120 -3.15 -15.95 -8.59
C ILE A 120 -3.69 -17.13 -7.80
N PRO A 121 -3.33 -18.36 -8.18
CA PRO A 121 -3.72 -19.53 -7.39
C PRO A 121 -2.96 -19.51 -6.06
N ASP A 122 -3.60 -20.04 -5.02
CA ASP A 122 -2.97 -20.18 -3.70
C ASP A 122 -2.51 -18.87 -3.09
N ALA A 123 -3.12 -17.74 -3.48
CA ALA A 123 -2.86 -16.46 -2.83
C ALA A 123 -3.32 -16.55 -1.38
N ASP A 124 -2.53 -15.97 -0.49
CA ASP A 124 -2.82 -16.04 0.94
C ASP A 124 -3.01 -14.66 1.58
N THR A 125 -2.76 -13.60 0.86
CA THR A 125 -2.89 -12.24 1.38
C THR A 125 -3.66 -11.41 0.37
N PHE A 126 -4.65 -10.65 0.87
CA PHE A 126 -5.57 -9.91 0.02
C PHE A 126 -5.72 -8.48 0.49
N PHE A 127 -6.00 -7.60 -0.46
CA PHE A 127 -6.42 -6.23 -0.14
C PHE A 127 -7.82 -6.32 0.47
N PRO A 128 -8.12 -5.53 1.52
CA PRO A 128 -9.42 -5.61 2.17
C PRO A 128 -10.55 -5.20 1.23
N PRO A 129 -11.76 -5.70 1.45
CA PRO A 129 -12.93 -5.21 0.74
C PRO A 129 -13.09 -3.70 0.96
N TRP A 130 -13.47 -2.98 -0.11
CA TRP A 130 -13.60 -1.53 -0.02
C TRP A 130 -14.76 -1.06 -0.86
N ASN A 131 -15.36 0.05 -0.45
CA ASN A 131 -16.53 0.60 -1.12
C ASN A 131 -16.08 1.62 -2.15
N GLN A 132 -16.17 1.26 -3.43
CA GLN A 132 -15.69 2.12 -4.51
C GLN A 132 -16.52 3.39 -4.67
N ALA A 133 -17.75 3.41 -4.14
CA ALA A 133 -18.62 4.58 -4.32
C ALA A 133 -18.08 5.84 -3.64
N GLY A 134 -17.21 5.69 -2.65
CA GLY A 134 -16.64 6.84 -1.96
C GLY A 134 -15.37 7.40 -2.60
N TRP A 135 -15.03 6.96 -3.80
CA TRP A 135 -13.77 7.31 -4.44
C TRP A 135 -13.99 7.86 -5.84
N ARG A 136 -13.16 8.83 -6.23
CA ARG A 136 -13.19 9.42 -7.56
C ARG A 136 -11.92 9.04 -8.29
N GLU A 137 -12.05 8.56 -9.53
CA GLU A 137 -10.90 8.24 -10.36
C GLU A 137 -10.24 9.53 -10.84
N THR A 138 -8.92 9.62 -10.62
CA THR A 138 -8.14 10.79 -11.06
C THR A 138 -7.16 10.45 -12.17
N TYR A 139 -6.84 9.16 -12.35
CA TYR A 139 -5.90 8.75 -13.39
C TYR A 139 -6.10 7.27 -13.71
N ARG A 140 -6.00 6.93 -14.98
CA ARG A 140 -6.07 5.53 -15.42
C ARG A 140 -5.15 5.35 -16.61
N GLU A 141 -4.34 4.30 -16.58
CA GLU A 141 -3.44 4.00 -17.69
C GLU A 141 -3.31 2.49 -17.83
N HIS A 142 -3.69 1.96 -18.99
CA HIS A 142 -3.63 0.54 -19.27
C HIS A 142 -2.31 0.18 -19.96
N HIS A 143 -1.71 -0.94 -19.54
CA HIS A 143 -0.50 -1.49 -20.14
C HIS A 143 -0.77 -2.92 -20.56
N PRO A 144 -0.63 -3.23 -21.86
CA PRO A 144 -0.79 -4.63 -22.30
C PRO A 144 0.40 -5.48 -21.85
N ALA A 145 0.20 -6.78 -21.84
CA ALA A 145 1.31 -7.70 -21.60
C ALA A 145 2.35 -7.52 -22.72
N ASP A 146 3.62 -7.70 -22.37
CA ASP A 146 4.71 -7.54 -23.34
C ASP A 146 5.87 -8.46 -22.97
N GLU A 147 7.02 -8.24 -23.59
CA GLU A 147 8.18 -9.10 -23.39
C GLU A 147 8.69 -9.11 -21.94
N ARG A 148 8.46 -8.02 -21.21
CA ARG A 148 8.91 -7.88 -19.83
C ARG A 148 7.79 -8.06 -18.82
N HIS A 149 6.53 -8.12 -19.27
CA HIS A 149 5.36 -8.21 -18.41
C HIS A 149 4.46 -9.34 -18.86
N GLN A 150 4.37 -10.37 -18.04
CA GLN A 150 3.58 -11.56 -18.38
C GLN A 150 2.09 -11.25 -18.48
N TRP A 151 1.59 -10.33 -17.68
CA TRP A 151 0.17 -9.95 -17.67
C TRP A 151 -0.01 -8.48 -17.99
N ALA A 152 -1.15 -8.16 -18.58
CA ALA A 152 -1.56 -6.76 -18.71
C ALA A 152 -1.89 -6.22 -17.31
N PHE A 153 -1.77 -4.92 -17.17
CA PHE A 153 -2.09 -4.27 -15.90
C PHE A 153 -2.55 -2.85 -16.15
N THR A 154 -3.28 -2.29 -15.19
CA THR A 154 -3.81 -0.94 -15.29
C THR A 154 -3.44 -0.18 -14.02
N TYR A 155 -2.86 0.99 -14.18
CA TYR A 155 -2.73 1.93 -13.08
C TYR A 155 -4.05 2.63 -12.89
N LEU A 156 -4.48 2.77 -11.64
CA LEU A 156 -5.73 3.41 -11.30
C LEU A 156 -5.52 4.22 -10.03
N ASP A 157 -5.59 5.54 -10.16
CA ASP A 157 -5.45 6.42 -9.00
C ASP A 157 -6.82 6.93 -8.60
N LEU A 158 -7.11 6.85 -7.30
CA LEU A 158 -8.40 7.25 -6.74
C LEU A 158 -8.17 8.23 -5.61
N GLU A 159 -9.09 9.16 -5.46
CA GLU A 159 -9.10 10.12 -4.37
C GLU A 159 -10.44 10.00 -3.65
N ARG A 160 -10.42 10.04 -2.32
CA ARG A 160 -11.66 9.93 -1.55
C ARG A 160 -12.50 11.19 -1.79
N THR A 161 -13.77 10.97 -2.09
CA THR A 161 -14.67 12.08 -2.44
C THR A 161 -15.13 12.87 -1.23
N HIS A 162 -15.14 12.25 -0.05
CA HIS A 162 -15.57 12.91 1.18
C HIS A 162 -14.49 12.76 2.23
N PRO A 163 -14.23 13.81 3.01
CA PRO A 163 -13.30 13.68 4.12
C PRO A 163 -13.77 12.63 5.11
N GLN A 164 -12.87 12.20 5.95
CA GLN A 164 -13.09 11.13 6.89
C GLN A 164 -13.92 11.59 8.09
N GLU A 165 -14.95 12.38 7.89
CA GLU A 165 -15.77 12.80 8.99
C GLU A 165 -16.69 11.66 9.45
N VAL A 166 -16.94 10.73 8.55
CA VAL A 166 -17.79 9.60 8.88
C VAL A 166 -17.26 8.81 10.05
N SER A 167 -15.95 8.69 10.10
CA SER A 167 -15.36 7.92 11.16
C SER A 167 -15.58 8.56 12.50
N GLN A 168 -15.91 9.80 12.42
CA GLN A 168 -16.15 10.47 13.63
C GLN A 168 -17.55 10.33 14.05
N GLY A 169 -18.11 9.91 13.20
CA GLY A 169 -19.18 9.85 13.51
C GLY A 169 -20.09 9.52 14.00
N GLU A 170 -19.80 9.78 13.78
CA GLU A 170 -20.30 9.58 14.15
C GLU A 170 -20.58 9.25 14.73
N GLY A 171 -20.03 9.76 14.48
CA GLY A 171 -20.05 9.53 15.10
C GLY A 171 -20.01 9.29 15.56
#